data_e77b5c3ee296121738edb10130f21b05
#
_entry.id   e77b5c3ee296121738edb10130f21b05
#
_cell.length_a   1.000
_cell.length_b   1.000
_cell.length_c   1.000
_cell.angle_alpha   90.00
_cell.angle_beta   90.00
_cell.angle_gamma   90.00
#
_symmetry.space_group_name_H-M   'P 1'
#
loop_
_entity.id
_entity.type
_entity.pdbx_description
1 polymer ?
#
loop_
_entity_poly.entity_id
_entity_poly.type
_entity_poly.pdbx_seq_one_letter_code
_entity_poly.pdbx_strand_id
1 'polypeptide(L)'
;MVQSFEQSGCDSSGIRRVQPSGRVTSERAESGASAGSGTGPLVVAAALRGKHMLVTGGTGFLGKVWLAYVLEYAPDVGSVTLLVRGRQGRDGTERVRAAFATSPVFRRLRALHGANFGAFLQRKIRVLQGEVTRPGCGLRLDVQHALRAQLDLTVHFAGVTDFEADPLTALAVNIDGLRHLVEMLQGGAELSASTEAPRILFCSTAFVAGNQSGSIAETVTPGCSPTGLLFDVDEEIEAFSRLRAISDKGARVSAALERAAQLGWPNVYTFSKALAEHWLALHGGPSTTIVRPSIVESARAFPFPGWNEGINTSAPLVWLLSQPFRRFPTRSTNFFDVVPVDDVAKGLSLVSAALLTDRHRAVYHLASGDQNPLTFARAVDLTALGVRRRFGHAHATRLQRYVLQHLDAVPSRFVAPQSMLLDLMAGGLKQAKTLLRQADRLPEALLSRRKQWLAHLRAKEREVGRMQSLLRLYRPFIRENNYRYITRNVRELSRAMLPSERETWAFDLRSLDWYAYWLYAQIPGLERWSLPLMAGERVPLDVAAHDLSAVTWDAWNTPAAAEKPAKALPLSAAALPLVAEVGA
;
A
#
# COMPACT_ATOMS: atom_id res chain seq x y z
N MET A 1 60.91 10.95 3.37
CA MET A 1 60.06 12.06 2.95
C MET A 1 59.59 11.80 1.53
N VAL A 2 58.52 11.06 1.36
CA VAL A 2 57.80 10.93 0.09
C VAL A 2 56.32 10.83 0.47
N GLN A 3 55.59 11.87 0.18
CA GLN A 3 54.12 11.91 0.33
C GLN A 3 53.52 11.20 -0.87
N SER A 4 52.81 10.11 -0.63
CA SER A 4 51.91 9.49 -1.59
C SER A 4 50.52 10.14 -1.51
N PHE A 5 50.16 10.86 -2.55
CA PHE A 5 48.77 11.28 -2.80
C PHE A 5 47.97 10.06 -3.25
N GLU A 6 47.02 9.62 -2.44
CA GLU A 6 45.98 8.70 -2.89
C GLU A 6 44.93 9.47 -3.69
N GLN A 7 44.83 9.13 -4.97
CA GLN A 7 43.75 9.58 -5.85
C GLN A 7 42.45 8.90 -5.47
N SER A 8 41.51 9.67 -4.96
CA SER A 8 40.12 9.23 -4.82
C SER A 8 39.49 9.19 -6.22
N GLY A 9 39.37 8.01 -6.80
CA GLY A 9 38.61 7.79 -8.02
C GLY A 9 37.12 8.00 -7.77
N CYS A 10 36.51 8.98 -8.41
CA CYS A 10 35.10 9.11 -8.57
C CYS A 10 34.68 8.23 -9.75
N ASP A 11 33.85 7.21 -9.52
CA ASP A 11 33.24 6.46 -10.61
C ASP A 11 32.11 7.32 -11.21
N SER A 12 31.89 7.21 -12.52
CA SER A 12 30.95 8.00 -13.32
C SER A 12 29.47 7.85 -12.92
N SER A 13 29.18 7.08 -11.85
CA SER A 13 27.85 6.85 -11.28
C SER A 13 27.48 7.76 -10.08
N GLY A 14 28.41 8.61 -9.59
CA GLY A 14 28.17 9.51 -8.45
C GLY A 14 27.98 8.81 -7.08
N ILE A 15 28.33 7.54 -6.96
CA ILE A 15 28.10 6.74 -5.76
C ILE A 15 29.40 6.58 -4.95
N ARG A 16 29.41 6.99 -3.66
CA ARG A 16 30.51 6.73 -2.74
C ARG A 16 30.20 5.52 -1.84
N ARG A 17 31.10 4.55 -1.80
CA ARG A 17 31.06 3.44 -0.83
C ARG A 17 31.71 3.85 0.49
N VAL A 18 31.00 3.69 1.60
CA VAL A 18 31.59 3.78 2.95
C VAL A 18 32.05 2.39 3.38
N GLN A 19 33.34 2.21 3.64
CA GLN A 19 33.85 0.99 4.27
C GLN A 19 33.43 0.95 5.75
N PRO A 20 33.05 -0.20 6.31
CA PRO A 20 32.64 -0.32 7.70
C PRO A 20 33.89 -0.46 8.62
N SER A 21 34.64 0.61 8.80
CA SER A 21 35.72 0.66 9.79
C SER A 21 35.69 2.00 10.49
N GLY A 22 34.92 2.06 11.55
CA GLY A 22 34.86 3.21 12.45
C GLY A 22 33.59 3.14 13.29
N ARG A 23 33.71 2.86 14.58
CA ARG A 23 32.65 3.12 15.55
C ARG A 23 32.23 4.58 15.40
N VAL A 24 31.14 4.82 14.70
CA VAL A 24 30.43 6.09 14.80
C VAL A 24 29.78 6.09 16.19
N THR A 25 30.34 6.89 17.08
CA THR A 25 29.73 7.18 18.36
C THR A 25 28.34 7.75 18.13
N SER A 26 27.35 7.10 18.73
CA SER A 26 25.91 7.33 18.60
C SER A 26 25.40 8.65 19.20
N GLU A 27 26.24 9.66 19.35
CA GLU A 27 25.88 10.88 20.10
C GLU A 27 25.32 12.04 19.27
N ARG A 28 25.21 11.94 17.93
CA ARG A 28 24.67 13.04 17.12
C ARG A 28 23.33 12.77 16.40
N ALA A 29 22.73 11.59 16.56
CA ALA A 29 21.43 11.27 15.97
C ALA A 29 20.24 11.41 16.95
N GLU A 30 20.48 11.80 18.21
CA GLU A 30 19.41 12.00 19.20
C GLU A 30 18.92 13.45 19.34
N SER A 31 19.43 14.40 18.55
CA SER A 31 19.03 15.80 18.63
C SER A 31 17.94 16.17 17.61
N GLY A 32 16.75 15.59 17.75
CA GLY A 32 15.67 15.95 16.84
C GLY A 32 14.31 15.46 17.30
N ALA A 33 13.85 15.91 18.43
CA ALA A 33 12.48 16.23 18.83
C ALA A 33 12.44 16.22 20.36
N SER A 34 12.37 17.39 20.95
CA SER A 34 12.00 17.54 22.36
C SER A 34 10.64 16.85 22.51
N ALA A 35 10.61 15.76 23.27
CA ALA A 35 9.34 15.18 23.71
C ALA A 35 8.61 16.27 24.49
N GLY A 36 7.57 16.84 23.89
CA GLY A 36 6.70 17.82 24.53
C GLY A 36 6.28 17.25 25.90
N SER A 37 6.42 18.03 26.94
CA SER A 37 6.21 17.68 28.35
C SER A 37 4.73 17.46 28.72
N GLY A 38 3.97 16.75 27.91
CA GLY A 38 2.63 16.28 28.28
C GLY A 38 2.74 15.17 29.32
N THR A 39 2.69 15.52 30.60
CA THR A 39 2.88 14.59 31.74
C THR A 39 1.70 13.62 31.96
N GLY A 40 0.58 13.78 31.22
CA GLY A 40 -0.62 12.94 31.35
C GLY A 40 -0.69 11.79 30.33
N PRO A 41 -1.67 10.86 30.50
CA PRO A 41 -1.92 9.82 29.52
C PRO A 41 -2.35 10.42 28.18
N LEU A 42 -2.01 9.75 27.08
CA LEU A 42 -2.51 10.11 25.75
C LEU A 42 -3.98 9.69 25.64
N VAL A 43 -4.86 10.63 25.31
CA VAL A 43 -6.31 10.42 25.14
C VAL A 43 -6.66 10.71 23.69
N VAL A 44 -6.83 9.64 22.89
CA VAL A 44 -6.96 9.74 21.42
C VAL A 44 -8.23 10.50 21.03
N ALA A 45 -9.37 10.15 21.64
CA ALA A 45 -10.64 10.83 21.35
C ALA A 45 -10.58 12.33 21.67
N ALA A 46 -9.92 12.71 22.77
CA ALA A 46 -9.74 14.11 23.13
C ALA A 46 -8.80 14.85 22.18
N ALA A 47 -7.72 14.22 21.75
CA ALA A 47 -6.78 14.80 20.79
C ALA A 47 -7.43 15.07 19.42
N LEU A 48 -8.38 14.22 19.01
CA LEU A 48 -9.09 14.37 17.72
C LEU A 48 -10.32 15.32 17.82
N ARG A 49 -10.80 15.63 19.03
CA ARG A 49 -12.00 16.47 19.23
C ARG A 49 -11.84 17.85 18.62
N GLY A 50 -12.83 18.25 17.80
CA GLY A 50 -12.87 19.55 17.13
C GLY A 50 -11.82 19.74 16.03
N LYS A 51 -10.95 18.75 15.76
CA LYS A 51 -9.87 18.88 14.80
C LYS A 51 -10.33 18.81 13.36
N HIS A 52 -9.75 19.66 12.53
CA HIS A 52 -9.99 19.72 11.09
C HIS A 52 -8.84 19.03 10.34
N MET A 53 -9.17 18.02 9.54
CA MET A 53 -8.19 17.19 8.87
C MET A 53 -8.32 17.26 7.34
N LEU A 54 -7.19 17.27 6.64
CA LEU A 54 -7.12 17.02 5.20
C LEU A 54 -6.67 15.59 4.95
N VAL A 55 -7.40 14.87 4.10
CA VAL A 55 -7.08 13.48 3.76
C VAL A 55 -6.96 13.32 2.26
N THR A 56 -5.83 12.83 1.81
CA THR A 56 -5.65 12.38 0.43
C THR A 56 -5.73 10.86 0.36
N GLY A 57 -6.23 10.31 -0.73
CA GLY A 57 -6.39 8.85 -0.85
C GLY A 57 -7.49 8.25 0.04
N GLY A 58 -8.37 9.07 0.63
CA GLY A 58 -9.46 8.65 1.52
C GLY A 58 -10.54 7.76 0.87
N THR A 59 -10.54 7.63 -0.45
CA THR A 59 -11.41 6.70 -1.20
C THR A 59 -10.75 5.35 -1.48
N GLY A 60 -9.48 5.14 -1.09
CA GLY A 60 -8.78 3.86 -1.20
C GLY A 60 -9.11 2.91 -0.04
N PHE A 61 -8.65 1.66 -0.12
CA PHE A 61 -8.93 0.61 0.88
C PHE A 61 -8.62 1.05 2.31
N LEU A 62 -7.36 1.36 2.62
CA LEU A 62 -6.92 1.77 3.96
C LEU A 62 -7.57 3.10 4.38
N GLY A 63 -7.61 4.09 3.46
CA GLY A 63 -8.18 5.41 3.75
C GLY A 63 -9.66 5.35 4.13
N LYS A 64 -10.46 4.51 3.45
CA LYS A 64 -11.88 4.30 3.80
C LYS A 64 -12.07 3.64 5.16
N VAL A 65 -11.25 2.62 5.49
CA VAL A 65 -11.33 1.96 6.80
C VAL A 65 -10.95 2.91 7.92
N TRP A 66 -9.84 3.63 7.77
CA TRP A 66 -9.42 4.64 8.74
C TRP A 66 -10.47 5.74 8.92
N LEU A 67 -11.01 6.27 7.82
CA LEU A 67 -12.06 7.30 7.84
C LEU A 67 -13.32 6.80 8.57
N ALA A 68 -13.79 5.59 8.23
CA ALA A 68 -14.95 5.00 8.89
C ALA A 68 -14.69 4.77 10.39
N TYR A 69 -13.47 4.35 10.73
CA TYR A 69 -13.05 4.12 12.11
C TYR A 69 -13.05 5.42 12.93
N VAL A 70 -12.43 6.48 12.41
CA VAL A 70 -12.39 7.79 13.07
C VAL A 70 -13.78 8.38 13.23
N LEU A 71 -14.63 8.32 12.19
CA LEU A 71 -15.99 8.86 12.25
C LEU A 71 -16.90 8.10 13.24
N GLU A 72 -16.65 6.81 13.48
CA GLU A 72 -17.42 6.00 14.42
C GLU A 72 -16.94 6.19 15.87
N TYR A 73 -15.61 6.15 16.09
CA TYR A 73 -15.05 6.12 17.45
C TYR A 73 -14.59 7.50 17.98
N ALA A 74 -14.46 8.49 17.10
CA ALA A 74 -14.21 9.89 17.46
C ALA A 74 -15.24 10.81 16.77
N PRO A 75 -16.56 10.67 17.05
CA PRO A 75 -17.60 11.42 16.35
C PRO A 75 -17.51 12.94 16.59
N ASP A 76 -16.77 13.36 17.62
CA ASP A 76 -16.53 14.77 17.95
C ASP A 76 -15.39 15.41 17.12
N VAL A 77 -14.78 14.69 16.17
CA VAL A 77 -13.85 15.30 15.21
C VAL A 77 -14.53 16.48 14.52
N GLY A 78 -13.80 17.57 14.27
CA GLY A 78 -14.36 18.78 13.66
C GLY A 78 -14.88 18.51 12.26
N SER A 79 -13.97 18.38 11.29
CA SER A 79 -14.31 17.96 9.93
C SER A 79 -13.15 17.23 9.24
N VAL A 80 -13.49 16.42 8.25
CA VAL A 80 -12.52 15.75 7.38
C VAL A 80 -12.73 16.22 5.94
N THR A 81 -11.75 16.95 5.42
CA THR A 81 -11.71 17.38 4.02
C THR A 81 -11.03 16.30 3.18
N LEU A 82 -11.75 15.73 2.23
CA LEU A 82 -11.23 14.73 1.31
C LEU A 82 -10.75 15.41 0.03
N LEU A 83 -9.43 15.38 -0.22
CA LEU A 83 -8.87 15.81 -1.51
C LEU A 83 -9.00 14.66 -2.51
N VAL A 84 -9.85 14.83 -3.51
CA VAL A 84 -10.23 13.77 -4.46
C VAL A 84 -10.20 14.28 -5.88
N ARG A 85 -9.52 13.54 -6.76
CA ARG A 85 -9.52 13.83 -8.21
C ARG A 85 -10.77 13.28 -8.90
N GLY A 86 -11.21 13.96 -9.98
CA GLY A 86 -12.17 13.37 -10.90
C GLY A 86 -11.57 12.15 -11.63
N ARG A 87 -12.38 11.17 -11.98
CA ARG A 87 -11.98 9.97 -12.73
C ARG A 87 -13.12 9.41 -13.56
N GLN A 88 -12.85 8.96 -14.78
CA GLN A 88 -13.82 8.28 -15.66
C GLN A 88 -15.14 9.06 -15.87
N GLY A 89 -15.04 10.37 -16.07
CA GLY A 89 -16.20 11.23 -16.26
C GLY A 89 -16.98 11.60 -15.00
N ARG A 90 -16.60 11.06 -13.83
CA ARG A 90 -17.16 11.45 -12.53
C ARG A 90 -16.27 12.47 -11.84
N ASP A 91 -16.86 13.47 -11.24
CA ASP A 91 -16.14 14.42 -10.40
C ASP A 91 -15.76 13.82 -9.04
N GLY A 92 -14.95 14.56 -8.26
CA GLY A 92 -14.53 14.10 -6.93
C GLY A 92 -15.68 13.90 -5.97
N THR A 93 -16.70 14.76 -6.04
CA THR A 93 -17.89 14.73 -5.19
C THR A 93 -18.74 13.49 -5.45
N GLU A 94 -18.98 13.17 -6.72
CA GLU A 94 -19.70 11.95 -7.10
C GLU A 94 -18.98 10.68 -6.64
N ARG A 95 -17.64 10.67 -6.74
CA ARG A 95 -16.84 9.53 -6.26
C ARG A 95 -16.96 9.34 -4.74
N VAL A 96 -16.89 10.42 -3.98
CA VAL A 96 -17.07 10.37 -2.52
C VAL A 96 -18.49 9.95 -2.18
N ARG A 97 -19.50 10.52 -2.86
CA ARG A 97 -20.92 10.14 -2.69
C ARG A 97 -21.12 8.64 -2.92
N ALA A 98 -20.60 8.12 -4.03
CA ALA A 98 -20.68 6.70 -4.35
C ALA A 98 -20.01 5.83 -3.27
N ALA A 99 -18.82 6.22 -2.78
CA ALA A 99 -18.12 5.49 -1.74
C ALA A 99 -18.95 5.40 -0.44
N PHE A 100 -19.50 6.51 0.06
CA PHE A 100 -20.33 6.51 1.27
C PHE A 100 -21.67 5.80 1.08
N ALA A 101 -22.27 5.88 -0.12
CA ALA A 101 -23.55 5.26 -0.42
C ALA A 101 -23.44 3.73 -0.53
N THR A 102 -22.40 3.20 -1.17
CA THR A 102 -22.35 1.80 -1.58
C THR A 102 -21.29 0.96 -0.88
N SER A 103 -20.16 1.56 -0.42
CA SER A 103 -19.10 0.74 0.18
C SER A 103 -19.55 0.08 1.48
N PRO A 104 -19.38 -1.24 1.63
CA PRO A 104 -19.70 -1.96 2.87
C PRO A 104 -18.94 -1.46 4.10
N VAL A 105 -17.82 -0.77 3.92
CA VAL A 105 -17.03 -0.22 5.03
C VAL A 105 -17.85 0.76 5.88
N PHE A 106 -18.77 1.52 5.29
CA PHE A 106 -19.60 2.50 5.97
C PHE A 106 -20.95 1.95 6.48
N ARG A 107 -21.20 0.63 6.37
CA ARG A 107 -22.49 0.06 6.76
C ARG A 107 -22.82 0.28 8.24
N ARG A 108 -21.80 0.26 9.12
CA ARG A 108 -21.99 0.51 10.56
C ARG A 108 -22.40 1.97 10.83
N LEU A 109 -21.73 2.92 10.17
CA LEU A 109 -22.10 4.33 10.26
C LEU A 109 -23.50 4.59 9.69
N ARG A 110 -23.86 3.94 8.57
CA ARG A 110 -25.24 4.02 8.04
C ARG A 110 -26.27 3.47 9.03
N ALA A 111 -25.98 2.35 9.66
CA ALA A 111 -26.86 1.76 10.67
C ALA A 111 -26.95 2.65 11.92
N LEU A 112 -25.84 3.22 12.37
CA LEU A 112 -25.77 4.09 13.55
C LEU A 112 -26.59 5.37 13.37
N HIS A 113 -26.52 5.99 12.21
CA HIS A 113 -27.17 7.27 11.93
C HIS A 113 -28.54 7.15 11.24
N GLY A 114 -28.86 5.98 10.65
CA GLY A 114 -30.14 5.74 9.98
C GLY A 114 -30.49 6.83 8.96
N ALA A 115 -31.70 7.40 9.07
CA ALA A 115 -32.17 8.50 8.24
C ALA A 115 -31.31 9.78 8.35
N ASN A 116 -30.59 9.95 9.45
CA ASN A 116 -29.74 11.13 9.69
C ASN A 116 -28.33 10.98 9.11
N PHE A 117 -28.02 9.89 8.43
CA PHE A 117 -26.67 9.63 7.90
C PHE A 117 -26.20 10.71 6.92
N GLY A 118 -27.08 11.17 6.02
CA GLY A 118 -26.78 12.29 5.11
C GLY A 118 -26.42 13.57 5.85
N ALA A 119 -27.22 13.96 6.83
CA ALA A 119 -26.97 15.15 7.65
C ALA A 119 -25.68 15.01 8.49
N PHE A 120 -25.39 13.82 8.99
CA PHE A 120 -24.12 13.55 9.66
C PHE A 120 -22.93 13.75 8.72
N LEU A 121 -22.96 13.18 7.51
CA LEU A 121 -21.90 13.35 6.52
C LEU A 121 -21.71 14.82 6.15
N GLN A 122 -22.80 15.57 5.95
CA GLN A 122 -22.74 16.97 5.57
C GLN A 122 -22.03 17.83 6.63
N ARG A 123 -22.16 17.49 7.91
CA ARG A 123 -21.45 18.17 9.01
C ARG A 123 -19.98 17.75 9.11
N LYS A 124 -19.66 16.49 8.81
CA LYS A 124 -18.33 15.92 9.08
C LYS A 124 -17.40 15.88 7.86
N ILE A 125 -17.95 15.75 6.67
CA ILE A 125 -17.16 15.57 5.44
C ILE A 125 -17.25 16.83 4.58
N ARG A 126 -16.09 17.27 4.11
CA ARG A 126 -15.94 18.24 3.04
C ARG A 126 -15.26 17.57 1.87
N VAL A 127 -15.65 17.91 0.65
CA VAL A 127 -15.03 17.36 -0.57
C VAL A 127 -14.35 18.46 -1.32
N LEU A 128 -13.05 18.29 -1.56
CA LEU A 128 -12.23 19.22 -2.31
C LEU A 128 -11.73 18.55 -3.58
N GLN A 129 -12.16 19.04 -4.73
CA GLN A 129 -11.68 18.53 -6.00
C GLN A 129 -10.29 19.07 -6.29
N GLY A 130 -9.32 18.15 -6.33
CA GLY A 130 -7.93 18.49 -6.61
C GLY A 130 -7.13 17.24 -6.98
N GLU A 131 -5.89 17.45 -7.36
CA GLU A 131 -5.01 16.38 -7.83
C GLU A 131 -3.58 16.60 -7.32
N VAL A 132 -3.10 15.69 -6.47
CA VAL A 132 -1.77 15.77 -5.86
C VAL A 132 -0.64 15.85 -6.89
N THR A 133 -0.83 15.33 -8.10
CA THR A 133 0.20 15.36 -9.17
C THR A 133 0.39 16.76 -9.78
N ARG A 134 -0.34 17.76 -9.32
CA ARG A 134 -0.24 19.15 -9.80
C ARG A 134 0.30 20.05 -8.69
N PRO A 135 1.10 21.08 -9.04
CA PRO A 135 1.51 22.10 -8.08
C PRO A 135 0.32 22.67 -7.30
N GLY A 136 0.50 22.90 -5.99
CA GLY A 136 -0.58 23.33 -5.09
C GLY A 136 -1.76 22.37 -5.04
N CYS A 137 -1.55 21.07 -5.39
CA CYS A 137 -2.60 20.05 -5.55
C CYS A 137 -3.69 20.42 -6.57
N GLY A 138 -3.38 21.32 -7.53
CA GLY A 138 -4.33 21.85 -8.51
C GLY A 138 -5.41 22.74 -7.92
N LEU A 139 -5.20 23.26 -6.71
CA LEU A 139 -6.12 24.15 -6.00
C LEU A 139 -5.79 25.61 -6.27
N ARG A 140 -6.81 26.46 -6.26
CA ARG A 140 -6.64 27.92 -6.31
C ARG A 140 -5.93 28.42 -5.06
N LEU A 141 -5.19 29.51 -5.17
CA LEU A 141 -4.42 30.08 -4.05
C LEU A 141 -5.30 30.46 -2.84
N ASP A 142 -6.48 31.07 -3.10
CA ASP A 142 -7.43 31.43 -2.04
C ASP A 142 -7.91 30.18 -1.24
N VAL A 143 -8.14 29.05 -1.93
CA VAL A 143 -8.49 27.77 -1.30
C VAL A 143 -7.31 27.21 -0.50
N GLN A 144 -6.09 27.29 -1.03
CA GLN A 144 -4.88 26.88 -0.33
C GLN A 144 -4.67 27.69 0.96
N HIS A 145 -4.86 29.02 0.92
CA HIS A 145 -4.78 29.89 2.09
C HIS A 145 -5.85 29.54 3.14
N ALA A 146 -7.10 29.37 2.71
CA ALA A 146 -8.20 28.99 3.60
C ALA A 146 -7.98 27.62 4.25
N LEU A 147 -7.40 26.65 3.51
CA LEU A 147 -7.03 25.34 4.06
C LEU A 147 -5.97 25.48 5.15
N ARG A 148 -4.87 26.17 4.87
CA ARG A 148 -3.78 26.35 5.84
C ARG A 148 -4.27 26.97 7.15
N ALA A 149 -5.16 27.95 7.07
CA ALA A 149 -5.71 28.63 8.24
C ALA A 149 -6.59 27.75 9.14
N GLN A 150 -7.13 26.65 8.61
CA GLN A 150 -8.11 25.80 9.32
C GLN A 150 -7.60 24.41 9.69
N LEU A 151 -6.55 23.92 9.03
CA LEU A 151 -6.10 22.54 9.19
C LEU A 151 -5.27 22.35 10.45
N ASP A 152 -5.64 21.34 11.23
CA ASP A 152 -4.85 20.83 12.35
C ASP A 152 -3.92 19.68 11.92
N LEU A 153 -4.35 18.85 10.95
CA LEU A 153 -3.64 17.64 10.54
C LEU A 153 -3.89 17.31 9.07
N THR A 154 -2.86 16.90 8.38
CA THR A 154 -2.97 16.29 7.05
C THR A 154 -2.55 14.82 7.11
N VAL A 155 -3.41 13.92 6.57
CA VAL A 155 -3.11 12.49 6.43
C VAL A 155 -3.02 12.13 4.96
N HIS A 156 -1.83 11.72 4.53
CA HIS A 156 -1.54 11.44 3.13
C HIS A 156 -1.48 9.94 2.86
N PHE A 157 -2.60 9.39 2.30
CA PHE A 157 -2.69 7.99 1.85
C PHE A 157 -2.52 7.84 0.33
N ALA A 158 -2.59 8.92 -0.43
CA ALA A 158 -2.51 8.82 -1.88
C ALA A 158 -1.16 8.21 -2.30
N GLY A 159 -1.23 7.23 -3.18
CA GLY A 159 -0.03 6.53 -3.66
C GLY A 159 -0.38 5.47 -4.70
N VAL A 160 0.58 5.16 -5.56
CA VAL A 160 0.57 4.02 -6.47
C VAL A 160 1.29 2.88 -5.79
N THR A 161 0.65 1.72 -5.70
CA THR A 161 1.16 0.52 -4.99
C THR A 161 1.58 -0.60 -5.95
N ASP A 162 1.48 -0.40 -7.25
CA ASP A 162 1.91 -1.35 -8.26
C ASP A 162 3.44 -1.47 -8.27
N PHE A 163 3.96 -2.69 -8.15
CA PHE A 163 5.40 -2.97 -8.11
C PHE A 163 6.11 -2.68 -9.43
N GLU A 164 5.38 -2.78 -10.54
CA GLU A 164 5.87 -2.53 -11.90
C GLU A 164 5.16 -1.32 -12.54
N ALA A 165 4.77 -0.35 -11.71
CA ALA A 165 4.19 0.90 -12.20
C ALA A 165 5.10 1.58 -13.23
N ASP A 166 4.52 2.31 -14.19
CA ASP A 166 5.32 3.23 -14.99
C ASP A 166 6.03 4.21 -14.05
N PRO A 167 7.37 4.32 -14.12
CA PRO A 167 8.16 5.20 -13.25
C PRO A 167 7.65 6.64 -13.21
N LEU A 168 7.16 7.16 -14.34
CA LEU A 168 6.61 8.53 -14.39
C LEU A 168 5.31 8.65 -13.61
N THR A 169 4.50 7.60 -13.56
CA THR A 169 3.30 7.57 -12.72
C THR A 169 3.69 7.46 -11.23
N ALA A 170 4.68 6.63 -10.91
CA ALA A 170 5.20 6.50 -9.55
C ALA A 170 5.83 7.81 -9.06
N LEU A 171 6.63 8.48 -9.90
CA LEU A 171 7.19 9.80 -9.63
C LEU A 171 6.08 10.81 -9.33
N ALA A 172 5.15 10.98 -10.27
CA ALA A 172 4.11 12.00 -10.17
C ALA A 172 3.21 11.83 -8.94
N VAL A 173 2.89 10.59 -8.55
CA VAL A 173 1.95 10.33 -7.44
C VAL A 173 2.65 10.15 -6.10
N ASN A 174 3.73 9.33 -6.04
CA ASN A 174 4.35 8.97 -4.76
C ASN A 174 5.36 10.03 -4.29
N ILE A 175 6.04 10.72 -5.21
CA ILE A 175 7.07 11.70 -4.89
C ILE A 175 6.53 13.12 -5.07
N ASP A 176 6.22 13.53 -6.32
CA ASP A 176 5.75 14.90 -6.60
C ASP A 176 4.43 15.19 -5.89
N GLY A 177 3.55 14.18 -5.77
CA GLY A 177 2.29 14.32 -5.05
C GLY A 177 2.48 14.67 -3.57
N LEU A 178 3.49 14.09 -2.91
CA LEU A 178 3.87 14.46 -1.55
C LEU A 178 4.52 15.83 -1.51
N ARG A 179 5.43 16.14 -2.46
CA ARG A 179 6.10 17.44 -2.54
C ARG A 179 5.10 18.58 -2.70
N HIS A 180 4.21 18.50 -3.69
CA HIS A 180 3.18 19.51 -3.91
C HIS A 180 2.25 19.70 -2.71
N LEU A 181 1.96 18.62 -1.97
CA LEU A 181 1.15 18.70 -0.75
C LEU A 181 1.90 19.43 0.36
N VAL A 182 3.16 19.07 0.61
CA VAL A 182 4.01 19.71 1.63
C VAL A 182 4.24 21.19 1.29
N GLU A 183 4.64 21.50 0.05
CA GLU A 183 4.85 22.88 -0.43
C GLU A 183 3.57 23.72 -0.29
N MET A 184 2.43 23.17 -0.68
CA MET A 184 1.13 23.82 -0.51
C MET A 184 0.84 24.13 0.96
N LEU A 185 1.12 23.20 1.87
CA LEU A 185 0.86 23.37 3.30
C LEU A 185 1.86 24.33 3.96
N GLN A 186 3.12 24.33 3.52
CA GLN A 186 4.16 25.24 4.01
C GLN A 186 3.99 26.67 3.49
N GLY A 187 3.24 26.88 2.40
CA GLY A 187 2.87 28.23 1.93
C GLY A 187 3.92 29.00 1.14
N GLY A 188 5.04 28.36 0.77
CA GLY A 188 6.11 29.04 0.04
C GLY A 188 6.75 30.21 0.83
N ALA A 189 7.41 31.11 0.12
CA ALA A 189 8.14 32.26 0.70
C ALA A 189 7.25 33.35 1.37
N GLU A 190 5.93 33.22 1.28
CA GLU A 190 4.99 34.25 1.73
C GLU A 190 4.55 34.11 3.20
N LEU A 191 4.96 33.05 3.92
CA LEU A 191 4.56 32.87 5.31
C LEU A 191 5.42 33.65 6.29
N SER A 192 4.75 34.53 7.01
CA SER A 192 5.25 35.15 8.22
C SER A 192 5.66 34.08 9.24
N ALA A 193 6.75 34.32 9.96
CA ALA A 193 7.35 33.42 10.96
C ALA A 193 6.45 33.04 12.16
N SER A 194 5.17 33.39 12.14
CA SER A 194 4.21 33.19 13.24
C SER A 194 3.20 32.06 13.05
N THR A 195 3.22 31.33 11.92
CA THR A 195 2.28 30.24 11.68
C THR A 195 2.89 28.90 12.11
N GLU A 196 2.20 28.15 12.96
CA GLU A 196 2.63 26.78 13.33
C GLU A 196 2.84 25.94 12.08
N ALA A 197 3.93 25.17 12.06
CA ALA A 197 4.22 24.25 10.96
C ALA A 197 3.08 23.25 10.78
N PRO A 198 2.66 22.96 9.54
CA PRO A 198 1.55 22.04 9.29
C PRO A 198 1.91 20.63 9.78
N ARG A 199 0.98 19.98 10.48
CA ARG A 199 1.15 18.60 10.93
C ARG A 199 0.82 17.64 9.80
N ILE A 200 1.80 16.80 9.41
CA ILE A 200 1.68 15.88 8.28
C ILE A 200 1.98 14.45 8.73
N LEU A 201 1.01 13.55 8.56
CA LEU A 201 1.18 12.11 8.65
C LEU A 201 1.26 11.53 7.24
N PHE A 202 2.42 10.99 6.88
CA PHE A 202 2.65 10.32 5.60
C PHE A 202 2.55 8.81 5.75
N CYS A 203 1.58 8.20 5.08
CA CYS A 203 1.45 6.74 5.01
C CYS A 203 2.38 6.19 3.92
N SER A 204 3.46 5.57 4.34
CA SER A 204 4.45 4.89 3.51
C SER A 204 4.24 3.37 3.52
N THR A 205 5.30 2.60 3.54
CA THR A 205 5.31 1.13 3.64
C THR A 205 6.55 0.66 4.40
N ALA A 206 6.44 -0.41 5.17
CA ALA A 206 7.59 -1.04 5.82
C ALA A 206 8.61 -1.59 4.79
N PHE A 207 8.17 -1.85 3.57
CA PHE A 207 9.02 -2.39 2.51
C PHE A 207 9.99 -1.39 1.86
N VAL A 208 9.99 -0.12 2.29
CA VAL A 208 11.10 0.82 2.01
C VAL A 208 12.44 0.34 2.58
N ALA A 209 12.41 -0.62 3.50
CA ALA A 209 13.59 -1.33 3.99
C ALA A 209 14.44 -1.96 2.86
N GLY A 210 13.86 -2.21 1.67
CA GLY A 210 14.59 -2.70 0.50
C GLY A 210 15.30 -4.04 0.76
N ASN A 211 16.48 -4.23 0.18
CA ASN A 211 17.25 -5.48 0.25
C ASN A 211 18.02 -5.60 1.58
N GLN A 212 17.28 -5.68 2.69
CA GLN A 212 17.82 -5.92 4.03
C GLN A 212 17.19 -7.17 4.65
N SER A 213 17.83 -7.70 5.69
CA SER A 213 17.30 -8.79 6.51
C SER A 213 17.62 -8.55 7.98
N GLY A 214 16.83 -9.15 8.87
CA GLY A 214 16.96 -9.00 10.31
C GLY A 214 16.05 -7.93 10.89
N SER A 215 16.45 -7.30 11.97
CA SER A 215 15.67 -6.28 12.66
C SER A 215 15.77 -4.94 11.94
N ILE A 216 14.62 -4.42 11.51
CA ILE A 216 14.49 -3.15 10.79
C ILE A 216 14.00 -2.08 11.78
N ALA A 217 14.81 -1.04 11.97
CA ALA A 217 14.53 0.04 12.89
C ALA A 217 13.52 1.06 12.35
N GLU A 218 12.87 1.78 13.27
CA GLU A 218 11.93 2.90 12.97
C GLU A 218 12.71 4.20 12.72
N THR A 219 13.56 4.19 11.69
CA THR A 219 14.41 5.32 11.33
C THR A 219 14.40 5.56 9.82
N VAL A 220 14.71 6.78 9.44
CA VAL A 220 15.10 7.16 8.07
C VAL A 220 16.37 7.98 8.15
N THR A 221 17.37 7.60 7.38
CA THR A 221 18.63 8.36 7.23
C THR A 221 18.63 8.91 5.80
N PRO A 222 18.33 10.20 5.60
CA PRO A 222 18.26 10.78 4.27
C PRO A 222 19.53 10.53 3.47
N GLY A 223 19.37 10.15 2.19
CA GLY A 223 20.50 9.89 1.30
C GLY A 223 21.30 8.61 1.60
N CYS A 224 20.80 7.73 2.49
CA CYS A 224 21.44 6.43 2.76
C CYS A 224 20.55 5.29 2.27
N SER A 225 21.04 4.48 1.35
CA SER A 225 20.32 3.33 0.80
C SER A 225 20.25 2.15 1.77
N PRO A 226 19.36 1.15 1.54
CA PRO A 226 19.32 -0.08 2.33
C PRO A 226 20.64 -0.86 2.37
N THR A 227 21.47 -0.71 1.34
CA THR A 227 22.76 -1.39 1.22
C THR A 227 23.94 -0.54 1.75
N GLY A 228 23.66 0.63 2.33
CA GLY A 228 24.67 1.55 2.88
C GLY A 228 25.33 2.45 1.85
N LEU A 229 24.84 2.48 0.60
CA LEU A 229 25.30 3.42 -0.41
C LEU A 229 24.73 4.81 -0.13
N LEU A 230 25.58 5.83 -0.25
CA LEU A 230 25.14 7.22 -0.14
C LEU A 230 24.70 7.73 -1.52
N PHE A 231 23.64 8.52 -1.53
CA PHE A 231 23.12 9.19 -2.73
C PHE A 231 22.53 10.55 -2.37
N ASP A 232 22.54 11.47 -3.32
CA ASP A 232 21.81 12.73 -3.19
C ASP A 232 20.34 12.50 -3.53
N VAL A 233 19.44 12.96 -2.66
CA VAL A 233 17.99 12.67 -2.78
C VAL A 233 17.38 13.44 -3.95
N ASP A 234 17.76 14.72 -4.11
CA ASP A 234 17.19 15.58 -5.17
C ASP A 234 17.76 15.19 -6.54
N GLU A 235 19.06 14.88 -6.61
CA GLU A 235 19.68 14.33 -7.83
C GLU A 235 19.04 13.03 -8.27
N GLU A 236 18.69 12.14 -7.31
CA GLU A 236 18.05 10.86 -7.61
C GLU A 236 16.61 11.03 -8.09
N ILE A 237 15.85 11.93 -7.49
CA ILE A 237 14.52 12.30 -7.96
C ILE A 237 14.58 12.91 -9.37
N GLU A 238 15.56 13.73 -9.64
CA GLU A 238 15.79 14.31 -10.97
C GLU A 238 16.19 13.23 -11.98
N ALA A 239 17.08 12.28 -11.60
CA ALA A 239 17.45 11.14 -12.43
C ALA A 239 16.20 10.29 -12.78
N PHE A 240 15.32 10.07 -11.80
CA PHE A 240 14.06 9.36 -12.01
C PHE A 240 13.14 10.13 -12.96
N SER A 241 13.12 11.46 -12.89
CA SER A 241 12.33 12.32 -13.79
C SER A 241 12.86 12.29 -15.24
N ARG A 242 14.17 12.16 -15.43
CA ARG A 242 14.81 12.06 -16.78
C ARG A 242 14.39 10.82 -17.56
N LEU A 243 13.82 9.80 -16.91
CA LEU A 243 13.25 8.63 -17.60
C LEU A 243 12.13 8.99 -18.58
N ARG A 244 11.56 10.21 -18.50
CA ARG A 244 10.61 10.73 -19.51
C ARG A 244 11.17 10.79 -20.92
N ALA A 245 12.48 10.87 -21.08
CA ALA A 245 13.15 10.83 -22.39
C ALA A 245 13.02 9.47 -23.10
N ILE A 246 12.73 8.40 -22.36
CA ILE A 246 12.54 7.06 -22.91
C ILE A 246 11.07 6.92 -23.30
N SER A 247 10.75 6.81 -24.59
CA SER A 247 9.37 6.73 -25.09
C SER A 247 8.70 5.40 -24.77
N ASP A 248 9.43 4.29 -24.82
CA ASP A 248 8.91 2.95 -24.55
C ASP A 248 8.71 2.71 -23.05
N LYS A 249 7.50 2.36 -22.64
CA LYS A 249 7.14 2.10 -21.23
C LYS A 249 7.96 0.94 -20.64
N GLY A 250 8.16 -0.14 -21.40
CA GLY A 250 8.91 -1.31 -20.92
C GLY A 250 10.36 -0.96 -20.64
N ALA A 251 10.99 -0.21 -21.54
CA ALA A 251 12.36 0.28 -21.36
C ALA A 251 12.47 1.23 -20.16
N ARG A 252 11.48 2.12 -19.93
CA ARG A 252 11.43 2.97 -18.73
C ARG A 252 11.36 2.16 -17.45
N VAL A 253 10.47 1.17 -17.40
CA VAL A 253 10.33 0.28 -16.23
C VAL A 253 11.64 -0.48 -16.00
N SER A 254 12.28 -1.00 -17.04
CA SER A 254 13.56 -1.71 -16.92
C SER A 254 14.67 -0.80 -16.38
N ALA A 255 14.80 0.41 -16.90
CA ALA A 255 15.79 1.39 -16.42
C ALA A 255 15.55 1.79 -14.95
N ALA A 256 14.29 2.00 -14.56
CA ALA A 256 13.94 2.30 -13.17
C ALA A 256 14.22 1.12 -12.22
N LEU A 257 13.95 -0.11 -12.65
CA LEU A 257 14.22 -1.32 -11.87
C LEU A 257 15.74 -1.53 -11.70
N GLU A 258 16.52 -1.30 -12.75
CA GLU A 258 17.98 -1.36 -12.68
C GLU A 258 18.53 -0.36 -11.68
N ARG A 259 18.08 0.91 -11.75
CA ARG A 259 18.51 1.94 -10.81
C ARG A 259 18.07 1.62 -9.38
N ALA A 260 16.83 1.21 -9.16
CA ALA A 260 16.34 0.77 -7.88
C ALA A 260 17.20 -0.36 -7.29
N ALA A 261 17.55 -1.37 -8.11
CA ALA A 261 18.37 -2.50 -7.69
C ALA A 261 19.80 -2.09 -7.32
N GLN A 262 20.42 -1.15 -8.06
CA GLN A 262 21.73 -0.59 -7.73
C GLN A 262 21.74 0.04 -6.34
N LEU A 263 20.69 0.74 -5.98
CA LEU A 263 20.53 1.38 -4.67
C LEU A 263 19.94 0.46 -3.59
N GLY A 264 19.56 -0.78 -3.94
CA GLY A 264 19.11 -1.79 -2.98
C GLY A 264 17.59 -1.87 -2.80
N TRP A 265 16.78 -1.38 -3.74
CA TRP A 265 15.33 -1.57 -3.74
C TRP A 265 14.88 -2.55 -4.83
N PRO A 266 13.94 -3.47 -4.52
CA PRO A 266 13.59 -4.56 -5.44
C PRO A 266 12.60 -4.17 -6.54
N ASN A 267 11.94 -3.02 -6.45
CA ASN A 267 10.93 -2.59 -7.42
C ASN A 267 10.68 -1.07 -7.38
N VAL A 268 9.97 -0.57 -8.39
CA VAL A 268 9.65 0.86 -8.56
C VAL A 268 8.81 1.40 -7.41
N TYR A 269 7.86 0.59 -6.87
CA TYR A 269 7.01 1.01 -5.76
C TYR A 269 7.82 1.32 -4.49
N THR A 270 8.60 0.34 -4.02
CA THR A 270 9.39 0.52 -2.79
C THR A 270 10.44 1.60 -2.95
N PHE A 271 11.03 1.72 -4.14
CA PHE A 271 11.99 2.77 -4.45
C PHE A 271 11.35 4.17 -4.43
N SER A 272 10.22 4.37 -5.13
CA SER A 272 9.55 5.67 -5.15
C SER A 272 9.02 6.10 -3.77
N LYS A 273 8.53 5.13 -2.96
CA LYS A 273 8.12 5.42 -1.57
C LYS A 273 9.32 5.75 -0.67
N ALA A 274 10.46 5.09 -0.88
CA ALA A 274 11.69 5.42 -0.15
C ALA A 274 12.19 6.82 -0.51
N LEU A 275 12.28 7.18 -1.79
CA LEU A 275 12.66 8.55 -2.21
C LEU A 275 11.72 9.61 -1.60
N ALA A 276 10.42 9.33 -1.55
CA ALA A 276 9.44 10.23 -0.91
C ALA A 276 9.72 10.39 0.60
N GLU A 277 10.08 9.31 1.32
CA GLU A 277 10.46 9.39 2.73
C GLU A 277 11.76 10.17 2.95
N HIS A 278 12.78 9.90 2.14
CA HIS A 278 14.06 10.60 2.21
C HIS A 278 13.86 12.10 1.96
N TRP A 279 13.07 12.46 0.97
CA TRP A 279 12.74 13.85 0.67
C TRP A 279 11.95 14.49 1.83
N LEU A 280 10.93 13.81 2.37
CA LEU A 280 10.13 14.32 3.48
C LEU A 280 10.97 14.52 4.75
N ALA A 281 11.93 13.66 5.00
CA ALA A 281 12.83 13.78 6.15
C ALA A 281 13.77 14.99 6.05
N LEU A 282 14.07 15.46 4.84
CA LEU A 282 14.85 16.68 4.60
C LEU A 282 14.00 17.96 4.63
N HIS A 283 12.79 17.91 4.09
CA HIS A 283 11.99 19.10 3.77
C HIS A 283 10.67 19.22 4.54
N GLY A 284 10.21 18.15 5.20
CA GLY A 284 8.88 18.09 5.83
C GLY A 284 8.75 18.90 7.13
N GLY A 285 9.87 19.23 7.76
CA GLY A 285 9.89 19.94 9.04
C GLY A 285 9.54 19.06 10.26
N PRO A 286 9.60 19.64 11.48
CA PRO A 286 9.52 18.89 12.74
C PRO A 286 8.14 18.30 13.04
N SER A 287 7.07 18.85 12.48
CA SER A 287 5.70 18.40 12.69
C SER A 287 5.26 17.35 11.65
N THR A 288 6.20 16.55 11.12
CA THR A 288 5.91 15.46 10.20
C THR A 288 6.21 14.11 10.82
N THR A 289 5.42 13.10 10.44
CA THR A 289 5.64 11.71 10.85
C THR A 289 5.37 10.74 9.70
N ILE A 290 6.17 9.72 9.61
CA ILE A 290 6.06 8.65 8.62
C ILE A 290 5.50 7.41 9.30
N VAL A 291 4.43 6.85 8.75
CA VAL A 291 3.87 5.58 9.20
C VAL A 291 4.07 4.53 8.11
N ARG A 292 4.68 3.42 8.49
CA ARG A 292 5.06 2.30 7.62
C ARG A 292 4.27 1.04 7.95
N PRO A 293 3.08 0.83 7.40
CA PRO A 293 2.39 -0.45 7.51
C PRO A 293 3.19 -1.55 6.79
N SER A 294 3.15 -2.77 7.33
CA SER A 294 3.60 -3.97 6.62
C SER A 294 2.53 -4.41 5.61
N ILE A 295 2.30 -5.71 5.39
CA ILE A 295 1.29 -6.19 4.46
C ILE A 295 -0.10 -5.98 5.08
N VAL A 296 -0.82 -4.98 4.57
CA VAL A 296 -2.19 -4.67 5.04
C VAL A 296 -3.18 -5.64 4.41
N GLU A 297 -3.92 -6.36 5.25
CA GLU A 297 -4.82 -7.44 4.82
C GLU A 297 -6.23 -7.28 5.39
N SER A 298 -7.07 -8.31 5.21
CA SER A 298 -8.48 -8.28 5.61
C SER A 298 -8.69 -7.84 7.04
N ALA A 299 -9.77 -7.15 7.31
CA ALA A 299 -10.13 -6.70 8.64
C ALA A 299 -10.28 -7.87 9.63
N ARG A 300 -9.77 -7.69 10.85
CA ARG A 300 -9.95 -8.61 11.96
C ARG A 300 -11.36 -8.50 12.54
N ALA A 301 -11.84 -7.29 12.73
CA ALA A 301 -13.11 -7.00 13.39
C ALA A 301 -13.89 -5.84 12.75
N PHE A 302 -13.21 -4.77 12.32
CA PHE A 302 -13.86 -3.56 11.82
C PHE A 302 -13.59 -3.35 10.30
N PRO A 303 -14.60 -3.03 9.50
CA PRO A 303 -16.04 -2.83 9.81
C PRO A 303 -16.79 -4.13 10.11
N PHE A 304 -16.22 -5.25 9.73
CA PHE A 304 -16.63 -6.63 10.04
C PHE A 304 -15.48 -7.59 9.65
N PRO A 305 -15.39 -8.77 10.28
CA PRO A 305 -14.35 -9.73 9.97
C PRO A 305 -14.31 -10.08 8.49
N GLY A 306 -13.10 -10.10 7.91
CA GLY A 306 -12.87 -10.44 6.51
C GLY A 306 -13.16 -9.31 5.52
N TRP A 307 -13.48 -8.09 5.94
CA TRP A 307 -13.56 -6.98 4.99
C TRP A 307 -12.22 -6.78 4.28
N ASN A 308 -12.29 -6.73 2.96
CA ASN A 308 -11.14 -6.48 2.11
C ASN A 308 -11.58 -5.73 0.85
N GLU A 309 -10.65 -5.10 0.16
CA GLU A 309 -10.91 -4.41 -1.10
C GLU A 309 -9.68 -4.46 -2.00
N GLY A 310 -9.91 -4.86 -3.24
CA GLY A 310 -8.82 -4.98 -4.21
C GLY A 310 -8.07 -6.32 -4.13
N ILE A 311 -6.97 -6.38 -4.86
CA ILE A 311 -6.07 -7.54 -4.85
C ILE A 311 -4.89 -7.21 -3.96
N ASN A 312 -4.90 -7.72 -2.72
CA ASN A 312 -3.83 -7.52 -1.76
C ASN A 312 -2.75 -8.58 -1.90
N THR A 313 -1.62 -8.37 -1.24
CA THR A 313 -0.40 -9.19 -1.39
C THR A 313 -0.61 -10.66 -1.09
N SER A 314 -1.45 -11.03 -0.12
CA SER A 314 -1.72 -12.44 0.21
C SER A 314 -2.73 -13.12 -0.72
N ALA A 315 -3.54 -12.37 -1.46
CA ALA A 315 -4.49 -12.96 -2.41
C ALA A 315 -3.79 -13.81 -3.50
N PRO A 316 -2.70 -13.35 -4.14
CA PRO A 316 -1.89 -14.18 -5.03
C PRO A 316 -1.31 -15.43 -4.34
N LEU A 317 -0.89 -15.33 -3.08
CA LEU A 317 -0.38 -16.46 -2.31
C LEU A 317 -1.48 -17.52 -2.07
N VAL A 318 -2.65 -17.10 -1.61
CA VAL A 318 -3.80 -17.98 -1.40
C VAL A 318 -4.23 -18.62 -2.72
N TRP A 319 -4.25 -17.85 -3.80
CA TRP A 319 -4.55 -18.36 -5.14
C TRP A 319 -3.52 -19.38 -5.62
N LEU A 320 -2.22 -19.13 -5.46
CA LEU A 320 -1.15 -20.09 -5.81
C LEU A 320 -1.31 -21.41 -5.03
N LEU A 321 -1.60 -21.35 -3.74
CA LEU A 321 -1.77 -22.52 -2.89
C LEU A 321 -3.09 -23.25 -3.13
N SER A 322 -4.07 -22.63 -3.79
CA SER A 322 -5.30 -23.27 -4.26
C SER A 322 -5.13 -24.04 -5.57
N GLN A 323 -4.00 -23.86 -6.27
CA GLN A 323 -3.67 -24.61 -7.47
C GLN A 323 -3.13 -26.01 -7.11
N PRO A 324 -3.10 -26.97 -8.05
CA PRO A 324 -2.47 -28.29 -7.84
C PRO A 324 -0.98 -28.20 -7.45
N PHE A 325 -0.36 -27.07 -7.70
CA PHE A 325 1.02 -26.77 -7.36
C PHE A 325 1.16 -26.45 -5.87
N ARG A 326 1.64 -27.45 -5.08
CA ARG A 326 1.62 -27.43 -3.61
C ARG A 326 2.94 -27.01 -2.96
N ARG A 327 3.93 -26.53 -3.73
CA ARG A 327 5.22 -26.10 -3.20
C ARG A 327 5.39 -24.61 -3.36
N PHE A 328 5.61 -23.91 -2.26
CA PHE A 328 5.81 -22.46 -2.25
C PHE A 328 7.30 -22.13 -2.09
N PRO A 329 7.92 -21.32 -2.98
CA PRO A 329 9.36 -21.08 -3.00
C PRO A 329 9.79 -20.06 -1.94
N THR A 330 9.70 -20.44 -0.69
CA THR A 330 10.10 -19.62 0.45
C THR A 330 10.96 -20.40 1.43
N ARG A 331 11.67 -19.71 2.29
CA ARG A 331 12.30 -20.30 3.47
C ARG A 331 11.24 -20.42 4.56
N SER A 332 11.14 -21.58 5.18
CA SER A 332 10.15 -21.86 6.23
C SER A 332 10.20 -20.87 7.39
N THR A 333 11.39 -20.38 7.72
CA THR A 333 11.66 -19.48 8.85
C THR A 333 11.51 -18.00 8.53
N ASN A 334 11.34 -17.62 7.24
CA ASN A 334 11.13 -16.21 6.90
C ASN A 334 9.79 -15.73 7.47
N PHE A 335 9.79 -14.51 7.95
CA PHE A 335 8.58 -13.86 8.44
C PHE A 335 7.69 -13.43 7.27
N PHE A 336 6.40 -13.61 7.46
CA PHE A 336 5.35 -13.09 6.61
C PHE A 336 4.58 -12.03 7.41
N ASP A 337 5.07 -10.81 7.37
CA ASP A 337 4.57 -9.74 8.23
C ASP A 337 3.26 -9.18 7.67
N VAL A 338 2.16 -9.56 8.29
CA VAL A 338 0.79 -9.20 7.93
C VAL A 338 0.12 -8.45 9.06
N VAL A 339 -0.65 -7.42 8.73
CA VAL A 339 -1.41 -6.62 9.70
C VAL A 339 -2.85 -6.46 9.21
N PRO A 340 -3.87 -6.76 10.04
CA PRO A 340 -5.25 -6.46 9.71
C PRO A 340 -5.48 -4.96 9.49
N VAL A 341 -6.27 -4.59 8.49
CA VAL A 341 -6.48 -3.19 8.09
C VAL A 341 -7.07 -2.32 9.20
N ASP A 342 -7.89 -2.90 10.05
CA ASP A 342 -8.49 -2.21 11.20
C ASP A 342 -7.46 -1.97 12.33
N ASP A 343 -6.52 -2.87 12.56
CA ASP A 343 -5.40 -2.62 13.48
C ASP A 343 -4.47 -1.52 12.91
N VAL A 344 -4.26 -1.47 11.59
CA VAL A 344 -3.56 -0.34 10.94
C VAL A 344 -4.32 0.97 11.16
N ALA A 345 -5.66 0.97 11.03
CA ALA A 345 -6.47 2.16 11.27
C ALA A 345 -6.36 2.65 12.73
N LYS A 346 -6.32 1.74 13.72
CA LYS A 346 -6.03 2.06 15.13
C LYS A 346 -4.66 2.72 15.28
N GLY A 347 -3.62 2.11 14.74
CA GLY A 347 -2.25 2.63 14.79
C GLY A 347 -2.12 4.03 14.17
N LEU A 348 -2.74 4.25 13.01
CA LEU A 348 -2.78 5.55 12.34
C LEU A 348 -3.49 6.62 13.20
N SER A 349 -4.61 6.26 13.83
CA SER A 349 -5.37 7.19 14.71
C SER A 349 -4.56 7.54 15.96
N LEU A 350 -3.88 6.55 16.53
CA LEU A 350 -2.98 6.75 17.69
C LEU A 350 -1.81 7.67 17.35
N VAL A 351 -1.16 7.45 16.19
CA VAL A 351 -0.07 8.31 15.72
C VAL A 351 -0.59 9.71 15.37
N SER A 352 -1.80 9.84 14.81
CA SER A 352 -2.44 11.14 14.56
C SER A 352 -2.64 11.91 15.87
N ALA A 353 -3.11 11.26 16.93
CA ALA A 353 -3.27 11.88 18.25
C ALA A 353 -1.92 12.29 18.86
N ALA A 354 -0.88 11.46 18.70
CA ALA A 354 0.46 11.79 19.15
C ALA A 354 1.03 13.00 18.40
N LEU A 355 0.79 13.11 17.09
CA LEU A 355 1.23 14.23 16.27
C LEU A 355 0.47 15.52 16.64
N LEU A 356 -0.83 15.43 16.90
CA LEU A 356 -1.65 16.56 17.35
C LEU A 356 -1.30 17.08 18.76
N THR A 357 -0.64 16.26 19.56
CA THR A 357 -0.23 16.61 20.93
C THR A 357 1.28 16.74 21.10
N ASP A 358 2.04 16.86 20.00
CA ASP A 358 3.49 17.01 19.92
C ASP A 358 4.27 15.92 20.69
N ARG A 359 3.71 14.69 20.75
CA ARG A 359 4.29 13.50 21.39
C ARG A 359 4.73 12.44 20.38
N HIS A 360 4.80 12.79 19.12
CA HIS A 360 5.14 11.88 18.03
C HIS A 360 6.64 11.62 17.91
N ARG A 361 6.97 10.54 17.20
CA ARG A 361 8.30 10.22 16.68
C ARG A 361 8.30 10.39 15.16
N ALA A 362 9.47 10.52 14.56
CA ALA A 362 9.60 10.70 13.11
C ALA A 362 9.07 9.52 12.30
N VAL A 363 9.24 8.28 12.77
CA VAL A 363 8.85 7.06 12.04
C VAL A 363 8.17 6.06 12.96
N TYR A 364 7.12 5.42 12.43
CA TYR A 364 6.40 4.31 13.09
C TYR A 364 6.26 3.13 12.13
N HIS A 365 6.54 1.92 12.61
CA HIS A 365 6.12 0.71 11.93
C HIS A 365 4.79 0.21 12.50
N LEU A 366 3.86 -0.16 11.62
CA LEU A 366 2.65 -0.90 11.95
C LEU A 366 2.80 -2.32 11.39
N ALA A 367 3.38 -3.20 12.20
CA ALA A 367 3.84 -4.51 11.79
C ALA A 367 3.62 -5.56 12.88
N SER A 368 3.65 -6.85 12.53
CA SER A 368 3.43 -7.96 13.46
C SER A 368 4.73 -8.63 13.93
N GLY A 369 5.81 -8.51 13.16
CA GLY A 369 6.98 -9.37 13.25
C GLY A 369 7.77 -9.33 14.56
N ASP A 370 7.71 -8.26 15.34
CA ASP A 370 8.34 -8.17 16.65
C ASP A 370 7.39 -8.42 17.83
N GLN A 371 6.08 -8.48 17.59
CA GLN A 371 5.05 -8.70 18.60
C GLN A 371 4.47 -10.12 18.56
N ASN A 372 4.11 -10.57 17.36
CA ASN A 372 3.43 -11.85 17.13
C ASN A 372 3.79 -12.35 15.71
N PRO A 373 5.01 -12.88 15.55
CA PRO A 373 5.53 -13.22 14.23
C PRO A 373 4.74 -14.37 13.57
N LEU A 374 4.32 -14.16 12.32
CA LEU A 374 3.82 -15.18 11.43
C LEU A 374 4.94 -15.61 10.48
N THR A 375 5.31 -16.90 10.48
CA THR A 375 6.27 -17.42 9.50
C THR A 375 5.57 -17.84 8.20
N PHE A 376 6.30 -17.86 7.09
CA PHE A 376 5.75 -18.40 5.83
C PHE A 376 5.33 -19.86 5.96
N ALA A 377 6.05 -20.69 6.74
CA ALA A 377 5.62 -22.05 7.01
C ALA A 377 4.20 -22.06 7.59
N ARG A 378 3.99 -21.29 8.66
CA ARG A 378 2.69 -21.22 9.33
C ARG A 378 1.61 -20.66 8.42
N ALA A 379 1.89 -19.61 7.65
CA ALA A 379 0.94 -19.02 6.70
C ALA A 379 0.53 -20.03 5.61
N VAL A 380 1.49 -20.80 5.09
CA VAL A 380 1.24 -21.87 4.10
C VAL A 380 0.38 -22.98 4.69
N ASP A 381 0.66 -23.43 5.92
CA ASP A 381 -0.12 -24.48 6.61
C ASP A 381 -1.57 -24.03 6.86
N LEU A 382 -1.74 -22.79 7.36
CA LEU A 382 -3.07 -22.21 7.60
C LEU A 382 -3.85 -22.03 6.29
N THR A 383 -3.18 -21.60 5.23
CA THR A 383 -3.80 -21.46 3.90
C THR A 383 -4.21 -22.83 3.35
N ALA A 384 -3.34 -23.84 3.46
CA ALA A 384 -3.65 -25.20 3.03
C ALA A 384 -4.86 -25.77 3.80
N LEU A 385 -4.93 -25.51 5.09
CA LEU A 385 -6.06 -25.93 5.93
C LEU A 385 -7.37 -25.24 5.51
N GLY A 386 -7.34 -23.92 5.26
CA GLY A 386 -8.49 -23.17 4.79
C GLY A 386 -8.98 -23.65 3.42
N VAL A 387 -8.05 -23.87 2.49
CA VAL A 387 -8.35 -24.42 1.17
C VAL A 387 -9.00 -25.82 1.28
N ARG A 388 -8.48 -26.71 2.15
CA ARG A 388 -9.09 -28.04 2.38
C ARG A 388 -10.52 -27.94 2.89
N ARG A 389 -10.79 -27.07 3.86
CA ARG A 389 -12.15 -26.83 4.39
C ARG A 389 -13.13 -26.42 3.30
N ARG A 390 -12.70 -25.48 2.44
CA ARG A 390 -13.52 -24.98 1.32
C ARG A 390 -13.85 -26.09 0.32
N PHE A 391 -12.84 -26.85 -0.13
CA PHE A 391 -13.03 -27.87 -1.18
C PHE A 391 -13.78 -29.11 -0.71
N GLY A 392 -13.97 -29.30 0.59
CA GLY A 392 -14.92 -30.27 1.13
C GLY A 392 -16.38 -29.99 0.72
N HIS A 393 -16.68 -28.74 0.32
CA HIS A 393 -18.04 -28.26 0.01
C HIS A 393 -18.23 -27.73 -1.43
N ALA A 394 -17.21 -27.74 -2.30
CA ALA A 394 -17.26 -27.09 -3.62
C ALA A 394 -17.22 -28.08 -4.81
N HIS A 395 -17.67 -27.60 -5.99
CA HIS A 395 -17.64 -28.30 -7.29
C HIS A 395 -16.20 -28.45 -7.85
N ALA A 396 -15.34 -29.20 -7.17
CA ALA A 396 -14.01 -29.54 -7.64
C ALA A 396 -14.02 -30.87 -8.40
N THR A 397 -13.18 -31.03 -9.43
CA THR A 397 -12.98 -32.33 -10.08
C THR A 397 -12.47 -33.36 -9.08
N ARG A 398 -12.73 -34.65 -9.32
CA ARG A 398 -12.27 -35.73 -8.43
C ARG A 398 -10.75 -35.67 -8.19
N LEU A 399 -9.96 -35.37 -9.23
CA LEU A 399 -8.51 -35.22 -9.13
C LEU A 399 -8.10 -34.02 -8.30
N GLN A 400 -8.70 -32.85 -8.52
CA GLN A 400 -8.44 -31.65 -7.73
C GLN A 400 -8.77 -31.88 -6.26
N ARG A 401 -9.90 -32.50 -5.97
CA ARG A 401 -10.32 -32.86 -4.62
C ARG A 401 -9.31 -33.80 -3.96
N TYR A 402 -8.88 -34.84 -4.65
CA TYR A 402 -7.88 -35.78 -4.14
C TYR A 402 -6.55 -35.10 -3.84
N VAL A 403 -6.02 -34.28 -4.78
CA VAL A 403 -4.76 -33.54 -4.62
C VAL A 403 -4.86 -32.58 -3.43
N LEU A 404 -5.96 -31.83 -3.32
CA LEU A 404 -6.13 -30.82 -2.27
C LEU A 404 -6.38 -31.43 -0.88
N GLN A 405 -6.96 -32.64 -0.83
CA GLN A 405 -7.21 -33.33 0.44
C GLN A 405 -6.00 -34.11 0.96
N HIS A 406 -5.17 -34.65 0.07
CA HIS A 406 -4.13 -35.62 0.44
C HIS A 406 -2.69 -35.10 0.28
N LEU A 407 -2.48 -34.05 -0.53
CA LEU A 407 -1.14 -33.46 -0.70
C LEU A 407 -0.99 -32.22 0.17
N ASP A 408 -0.01 -32.25 1.06
CA ASP A 408 0.33 -31.10 1.88
C ASP A 408 0.96 -29.98 1.05
N ALA A 409 0.61 -28.73 1.37
CA ALA A 409 1.33 -27.58 0.88
C ALA A 409 2.60 -27.43 1.72
N VAL A 410 3.76 -27.43 1.09
CA VAL A 410 5.05 -27.40 1.78
C VAL A 410 5.87 -26.21 1.32
N PRO A 411 6.47 -25.43 2.23
CA PRO A 411 7.49 -24.48 1.88
C PRO A 411 8.67 -25.20 1.23
N SER A 412 9.19 -24.70 0.12
CA SER A 412 10.30 -25.32 -0.59
C SER A 412 11.54 -24.43 -0.54
N ARG A 413 12.63 -24.98 -0.02
CA ARG A 413 13.94 -24.32 -0.05
C ARG A 413 14.51 -24.20 -1.48
N PHE A 414 14.03 -25.01 -2.42
CA PHE A 414 14.54 -25.07 -3.78
C PHE A 414 13.61 -24.36 -4.76
N VAL A 415 14.05 -23.26 -5.35
CA VAL A 415 13.33 -22.56 -6.44
C VAL A 415 13.56 -23.26 -7.78
N ALA A 416 14.76 -23.80 -8.00
CA ALA A 416 15.14 -24.38 -9.28
C ALA A 416 14.18 -25.46 -9.82
N PRO A 417 13.71 -26.44 -9.00
CA PRO A 417 12.76 -27.44 -9.50
C PRO A 417 11.38 -26.86 -9.86
N GLN A 418 11.01 -25.71 -9.30
CA GLN A 418 9.68 -25.12 -9.48
C GLN A 418 9.64 -24.21 -10.68
N SER A 419 10.63 -23.32 -10.84
CA SER A 419 10.78 -22.54 -12.05
C SER A 419 10.97 -23.48 -13.24
N MET A 420 11.81 -24.50 -13.11
CA MET A 420 12.03 -25.50 -14.14
C MET A 420 10.75 -26.27 -14.48
N LEU A 421 9.94 -26.68 -13.49
CA LEU A 421 8.66 -27.34 -13.75
C LEU A 421 7.67 -26.42 -14.46
N LEU A 422 7.56 -25.18 -14.02
CA LEU A 422 6.71 -24.19 -14.69
C LEU A 422 7.22 -23.84 -16.08
N ASP A 423 8.54 -23.79 -16.29
CA ASP A 423 9.16 -23.56 -17.58
C ASP A 423 8.95 -24.76 -18.52
N LEU A 424 9.06 -25.99 -18.01
CA LEU A 424 8.72 -27.21 -18.73
C LEU A 424 7.24 -27.25 -19.10
N MET A 425 6.34 -26.89 -18.17
CA MET A 425 4.90 -26.80 -18.46
C MET A 425 4.61 -25.74 -19.52
N ALA A 426 5.22 -24.57 -19.42
CA ALA A 426 5.06 -23.50 -20.40
C ALA A 426 5.58 -23.94 -21.78
N GLY A 427 6.76 -24.58 -21.82
CA GLY A 427 7.35 -25.17 -23.05
C GLY A 427 6.45 -26.24 -23.65
N GLY A 428 5.96 -27.20 -22.86
CA GLY A 428 5.05 -28.25 -23.29
C GLY A 428 3.73 -27.71 -23.82
N LEU A 429 3.13 -26.72 -23.16
CA LEU A 429 1.91 -26.05 -23.63
C LEU A 429 2.14 -25.31 -24.96
N LYS A 430 3.30 -24.66 -25.12
CA LYS A 430 3.68 -23.98 -26.37
C LYS A 430 3.86 -24.99 -27.50
N GLN A 431 4.53 -26.12 -27.26
CA GLN A 431 4.71 -27.19 -28.24
C GLN A 431 3.36 -27.84 -28.63
N ALA A 432 2.51 -28.19 -27.64
CA ALA A 432 1.18 -28.74 -27.90
C ALA A 432 0.31 -27.78 -28.74
N LYS A 433 0.40 -26.48 -28.47
CA LYS A 433 -0.28 -25.43 -29.26
C LYS A 433 0.23 -25.36 -30.68
N THR A 434 1.53 -25.49 -30.89
CA THR A 434 2.16 -25.51 -32.23
C THR A 434 1.74 -26.73 -33.00
N LEU A 435 1.82 -27.91 -32.40
CA LEU A 435 1.37 -29.17 -33.02
C LEU A 435 -0.10 -29.13 -33.41
N LEU A 436 -0.97 -28.65 -32.52
CA LEU A 436 -2.41 -28.48 -32.84
C LEU A 436 -2.67 -27.45 -33.94
N ARG A 437 -1.82 -26.44 -34.12
CA ARG A 437 -1.93 -25.46 -35.21
C ARG A 437 -1.51 -26.04 -36.55
N GLN A 438 -0.52 -26.91 -36.54
CA GLN A 438 0.04 -27.56 -37.74
C GLN A 438 -0.74 -28.81 -38.17
N ALA A 439 -1.68 -29.27 -37.34
CA ALA A 439 -2.47 -30.47 -37.61
C ALA A 439 -3.62 -30.19 -38.61
N ASP A 440 -3.27 -29.84 -39.84
CA ASP A 440 -4.25 -29.55 -40.91
C ASP A 440 -4.88 -30.84 -41.50
N ARG A 441 -4.38 -32.02 -41.14
CA ARG A 441 -4.84 -33.34 -41.62
C ARG A 441 -5.69 -34.11 -40.59
N LEU A 442 -6.28 -33.42 -39.62
CA LEU A 442 -7.18 -34.08 -38.65
C LEU A 442 -8.53 -34.39 -39.27
N PRO A 443 -9.17 -35.54 -38.92
CA PRO A 443 -10.55 -35.84 -39.30
C PRO A 443 -11.50 -34.72 -38.88
N GLU A 444 -12.56 -34.50 -39.65
CA GLU A 444 -13.52 -33.38 -39.46
C GLU A 444 -14.12 -33.35 -38.05
N ALA A 445 -14.39 -34.53 -37.47
CA ALA A 445 -14.85 -34.68 -36.08
C ALA A 445 -13.86 -34.15 -35.01
N LEU A 446 -12.56 -34.11 -35.31
CA LEU A 446 -11.54 -33.57 -34.44
C LEU A 446 -11.26 -32.08 -34.68
N LEU A 447 -11.56 -31.58 -35.89
CA LEU A 447 -11.44 -30.15 -36.23
C LEU A 447 -12.40 -29.28 -35.43
N SER A 448 -13.60 -29.77 -35.14
CA SER A 448 -14.59 -29.06 -34.30
C SER A 448 -14.08 -28.88 -32.87
N ARG A 449 -13.36 -29.87 -32.31
CA ARG A 449 -12.74 -29.83 -30.96
C ARG A 449 -11.43 -29.04 -30.94
N ARG A 450 -10.74 -28.87 -32.08
CA ARG A 450 -9.44 -28.14 -32.17
C ARG A 450 -9.54 -26.74 -31.61
N LYS A 451 -10.60 -25.99 -31.94
CA LYS A 451 -10.81 -24.62 -31.40
C LYS A 451 -10.94 -24.63 -29.88
N GLN A 452 -11.68 -25.60 -29.33
CA GLN A 452 -11.85 -25.74 -27.88
C GLN A 452 -10.53 -26.13 -27.19
N TRP A 453 -9.76 -27.05 -27.76
CA TRP A 453 -8.46 -27.46 -27.23
C TRP A 453 -7.44 -26.30 -27.29
N LEU A 454 -7.40 -25.56 -28.40
CA LEU A 454 -6.54 -24.37 -28.50
C LEU A 454 -6.92 -23.28 -27.51
N ALA A 455 -8.21 -23.07 -27.26
CA ALA A 455 -8.69 -22.15 -26.24
C ALA A 455 -8.27 -22.60 -24.83
N HIS A 456 -8.42 -23.89 -24.54
CA HIS A 456 -7.99 -24.47 -23.25
C HIS A 456 -6.47 -24.37 -23.03
N LEU A 457 -5.66 -24.70 -24.06
CA LEU A 457 -4.20 -24.56 -23.96
C LEU A 457 -3.76 -23.10 -23.77
N ARG A 458 -4.42 -22.14 -24.44
CA ARG A 458 -4.16 -20.71 -24.24
C ARG A 458 -4.53 -20.27 -22.81
N ALA A 459 -5.63 -20.78 -22.25
CA ALA A 459 -6.02 -20.50 -20.88
C ALA A 459 -4.98 -21.02 -19.87
N LYS A 460 -4.52 -22.27 -20.06
CA LYS A 460 -3.46 -22.87 -19.24
C LYS A 460 -2.11 -22.18 -19.40
N GLU A 461 -1.73 -21.77 -20.60
CA GLU A 461 -0.52 -20.98 -20.85
C GLU A 461 -0.55 -19.65 -20.09
N ARG A 462 -1.70 -18.94 -20.13
CA ARG A 462 -1.90 -17.70 -19.34
C ARG A 462 -1.80 -17.96 -17.83
N GLU A 463 -2.39 -19.05 -17.33
CA GLU A 463 -2.36 -19.44 -15.92
C GLU A 463 -0.92 -19.69 -15.45
N VAL A 464 -0.14 -20.49 -16.21
CA VAL A 464 1.28 -20.77 -15.92
C VAL A 464 2.11 -19.49 -15.99
N GLY A 465 1.92 -18.67 -17.01
CA GLY A 465 2.61 -17.37 -17.14
C GLY A 465 2.30 -16.43 -15.96
N ARG A 466 1.05 -16.41 -15.48
CA ARG A 466 0.66 -15.67 -14.29
C ARG A 466 1.38 -16.17 -13.04
N MET A 467 1.47 -17.48 -12.83
CA MET A 467 2.21 -18.07 -11.71
C MET A 467 3.69 -17.66 -11.75
N GLN A 468 4.33 -17.76 -12.92
CA GLN A 468 5.73 -17.38 -13.10
C GLN A 468 5.98 -15.89 -12.81
N SER A 469 5.08 -15.00 -13.28
CA SER A 469 5.18 -13.56 -13.04
C SER A 469 5.01 -13.23 -11.56
N LEU A 470 4.01 -13.82 -10.88
CA LEU A 470 3.81 -13.61 -9.45
C LEU A 470 5.00 -14.09 -8.62
N LEU A 471 5.53 -15.26 -8.91
CA LEU A 471 6.70 -15.80 -8.18
C LEU A 471 7.95 -14.91 -8.37
N ARG A 472 8.16 -14.36 -9.56
CA ARG A 472 9.25 -13.38 -9.78
C ARG A 472 9.04 -12.10 -9.01
N LEU A 473 7.84 -11.53 -9.08
CA LEU A 473 7.49 -10.26 -8.47
C LEU A 473 7.65 -10.28 -6.94
N TYR A 474 7.24 -11.39 -6.30
CA TYR A 474 7.29 -11.53 -4.84
C TYR A 474 8.59 -12.14 -4.31
N ARG A 475 9.46 -12.66 -5.18
CA ARG A 475 10.70 -13.34 -4.80
C ARG A 475 11.57 -12.56 -3.81
N PRO A 476 11.80 -11.24 -3.96
CA PRO A 476 12.59 -10.46 -2.99
C PRO A 476 11.99 -10.51 -1.57
N PHE A 477 10.68 -10.50 -1.45
CA PHE A 477 9.96 -10.42 -0.17
C PHE A 477 9.71 -11.77 0.49
N ILE A 478 9.54 -12.82 -0.31
CA ILE A 478 9.18 -14.15 0.21
C ILE A 478 10.41 -15.04 0.46
N ARG A 479 11.56 -14.74 -0.19
CA ARG A 479 12.72 -15.63 -0.19
C ARG A 479 14.05 -14.94 0.09
N GLU A 480 14.33 -13.81 -0.57
CA GLU A 480 15.67 -13.20 -0.56
C GLU A 480 15.92 -12.44 0.73
N ASN A 481 14.90 -11.75 1.23
CA ASN A 481 14.97 -10.97 2.45
C ASN A 481 14.11 -11.58 3.55
N ASN A 482 14.47 -11.31 4.80
CA ASN A 482 13.72 -11.74 5.98
C ASN A 482 13.62 -10.56 6.96
N TYR A 483 12.51 -9.85 6.93
CA TYR A 483 12.31 -8.63 7.70
C TYR A 483 11.67 -8.92 9.06
N ARG A 484 12.23 -8.32 10.11
CA ARG A 484 11.59 -8.21 11.42
C ARG A 484 11.44 -6.73 11.74
N TYR A 485 10.31 -6.16 11.43
CA TYR A 485 10.05 -4.74 11.68
C TYR A 485 9.86 -4.50 13.17
N ILE A 486 10.65 -3.57 13.73
CA ILE A 486 10.54 -3.14 15.13
C ILE A 486 9.38 -2.15 15.22
N THR A 487 8.49 -2.35 16.21
CA THR A 487 7.29 -1.53 16.45
C THR A 487 7.34 -0.82 17.81
N ARG A 488 8.54 -0.47 18.24
CA ARG A 488 8.78 0.11 19.58
C ARG A 488 7.99 1.40 19.78
N ASN A 489 8.04 2.31 18.79
CA ASN A 489 7.45 3.64 18.90
C ASN A 489 5.92 3.58 19.08
N VAL A 490 5.22 2.80 18.27
CA VAL A 490 3.75 2.68 18.40
C VAL A 490 3.34 1.93 19.67
N ARG A 491 4.16 0.99 20.15
CA ARG A 491 3.90 0.31 21.43
C ARG A 491 4.10 1.24 22.63
N GLU A 492 5.07 2.15 22.57
CA GLU A 492 5.26 3.18 23.60
C GLU A 492 4.03 4.10 23.66
N LEU A 493 3.49 4.54 22.51
CA LEU A 493 2.24 5.30 22.46
C LEU A 493 1.06 4.49 23.04
N SER A 494 0.92 3.21 22.67
CA SER A 494 -0.16 2.34 23.18
C SER A 494 -0.08 2.17 24.70
N ARG A 495 1.13 2.16 25.29
CA ARG A 495 1.31 2.10 26.75
C ARG A 495 0.99 3.43 27.43
N ALA A 496 1.32 4.55 26.77
CA ALA A 496 1.06 5.90 27.27
C ALA A 496 -0.42 6.31 27.23
N MET A 497 -1.27 5.52 26.57
CA MET A 497 -2.72 5.78 26.49
C MET A 497 -3.43 5.59 27.81
N LEU A 498 -4.55 6.31 27.94
CA LEU A 498 -5.51 6.08 29.01
C LEU A 498 -6.02 4.62 28.93
N PRO A 499 -6.02 3.84 30.04
CA PRO A 499 -6.39 2.42 30.01
C PRO A 499 -7.77 2.15 29.39
N SER A 500 -8.76 3.03 29.63
CA SER A 500 -10.12 2.91 29.09
C SER A 500 -10.21 3.06 27.57
N GLU A 501 -9.21 3.66 26.92
CA GLU A 501 -9.18 3.83 25.46
C GLU A 501 -8.43 2.72 24.72
N ARG A 502 -7.70 1.85 25.44
CA ARG A 502 -6.80 0.87 24.82
C ARG A 502 -7.51 -0.13 23.92
N GLU A 503 -8.70 -0.57 24.29
CA GLU A 503 -9.47 -1.51 23.46
C GLU A 503 -9.78 -0.90 22.09
N THR A 504 -10.13 0.37 22.06
CA THR A 504 -10.50 1.07 20.84
C THR A 504 -9.27 1.48 20.02
N TRP A 505 -8.22 2.02 20.63
CA TRP A 505 -7.19 2.74 19.90
C TRP A 505 -5.79 2.11 19.97
N ALA A 506 -5.53 1.15 20.87
CA ALA A 506 -4.18 0.59 20.98
C ALA A 506 -3.83 -0.27 19.75
N PHE A 507 -2.62 -0.08 19.25
CA PHE A 507 -2.00 -1.00 18.31
C PHE A 507 -1.35 -2.14 19.08
N ASP A 508 -2.03 -3.27 19.18
CA ASP A 508 -1.55 -4.46 19.89
C ASP A 508 -1.93 -5.75 19.17
N LEU A 509 -0.94 -6.37 18.55
CA LEU A 509 -1.12 -7.62 17.81
C LEU A 509 -0.77 -8.87 18.61
N ARG A 510 -0.36 -8.75 19.88
CA ARG A 510 0.00 -9.90 20.73
C ARG A 510 -1.18 -10.82 20.99
N SER A 511 -2.39 -10.26 21.02
CA SER A 511 -3.65 -11.01 21.19
C SER A 511 -4.22 -11.58 19.89
N LEU A 512 -3.56 -11.38 18.74
CA LEU A 512 -4.05 -11.87 17.47
C LEU A 512 -3.80 -13.39 17.37
N ASP A 513 -4.85 -14.18 17.39
CA ASP A 513 -4.79 -15.59 17.05
C ASP A 513 -4.73 -15.77 15.54
N TRP A 514 -3.55 -16.14 15.02
CA TRP A 514 -3.32 -16.36 13.60
C TRP A 514 -4.22 -17.45 13.01
N TYR A 515 -4.53 -18.51 13.77
CA TYR A 515 -5.41 -19.57 13.31
C TYR A 515 -6.84 -19.04 13.10
N ALA A 516 -7.39 -18.39 14.11
CA ALA A 516 -8.74 -17.82 14.05
C ALA A 516 -8.82 -16.73 12.97
N TYR A 517 -7.86 -15.80 12.94
CA TYR A 517 -7.82 -14.74 11.94
C TYR A 517 -7.72 -15.29 10.51
N TRP A 518 -6.80 -16.24 10.27
CA TRP A 518 -6.55 -16.75 8.92
C TRP A 518 -7.75 -17.52 8.37
N LEU A 519 -8.36 -18.38 9.18
CA LEU A 519 -9.44 -19.26 8.74
C LEU A 519 -10.83 -18.62 8.74
N TYR A 520 -11.06 -17.64 9.62
CA TYR A 520 -12.42 -17.07 9.77
C TYR A 520 -12.55 -15.62 9.30
N ALA A 521 -11.44 -14.94 9.06
CA ALA A 521 -11.43 -13.59 8.51
C ALA A 521 -10.65 -13.52 7.19
N GLN A 522 -9.35 -13.84 7.19
CA GLN A 522 -8.48 -13.60 6.04
C GLN A 522 -8.88 -14.40 4.80
N ILE A 523 -8.95 -15.73 4.88
CA ILE A 523 -9.30 -16.57 3.71
C ILE A 523 -10.72 -16.26 3.22
N PRO A 524 -11.76 -16.25 4.06
CA PRO A 524 -13.10 -15.87 3.62
C PRO A 524 -13.18 -14.47 3.01
N GLY A 525 -12.41 -13.53 3.56
CA GLY A 525 -12.31 -12.17 3.03
C GLY A 525 -11.71 -12.14 1.63
N LEU A 526 -10.58 -12.81 1.42
CA LEU A 526 -9.95 -12.91 0.10
C LEU A 526 -10.85 -13.61 -0.93
N GLU A 527 -11.53 -14.67 -0.52
CA GLU A 527 -12.47 -15.42 -1.37
C GLU A 527 -13.63 -14.55 -1.84
N ARG A 528 -14.13 -13.70 -0.96
CA ARG A 528 -15.26 -12.82 -1.29
C ARG A 528 -14.84 -11.58 -2.09
N TRP A 529 -13.72 -10.94 -1.70
CA TRP A 529 -13.40 -9.60 -2.18
C TRP A 529 -12.25 -9.55 -3.19
N SER A 530 -11.28 -10.47 -3.13
CA SER A 530 -10.06 -10.40 -3.92
C SER A 530 -9.96 -11.45 -5.02
N LEU A 531 -10.28 -12.72 -4.73
CA LEU A 531 -10.14 -13.80 -5.71
C LEU A 531 -11.06 -13.65 -6.93
N PRO A 532 -12.32 -13.17 -6.81
CA PRO A 532 -13.15 -12.88 -7.99
C PRO A 532 -12.50 -11.85 -8.91
N LEU A 533 -11.91 -10.79 -8.34
CA LEU A 533 -11.20 -9.77 -9.11
C LEU A 533 -9.98 -10.35 -9.84
N MET A 534 -9.23 -11.26 -9.20
CA MET A 534 -8.14 -11.98 -9.85
C MET A 534 -8.63 -12.86 -11.00
N ALA A 535 -9.87 -13.32 -10.95
CA ALA A 535 -10.52 -14.06 -12.05
C ALA A 535 -11.11 -13.13 -13.14
N GLY A 536 -11.06 -11.81 -12.94
CA GLY A 536 -11.67 -10.82 -13.86
C GLY A 536 -13.17 -10.66 -13.65
N GLU A 537 -13.70 -11.13 -12.52
CA GLU A 537 -15.12 -11.05 -12.16
C GLU A 537 -15.41 -9.76 -11.36
N ARG A 538 -16.65 -9.31 -11.40
CA ARG A 538 -17.11 -8.22 -10.53
C ARG A 538 -17.47 -8.78 -9.15
N VAL A 539 -17.10 -8.07 -8.10
CA VAL A 539 -17.54 -8.40 -6.74
C VAL A 539 -18.92 -7.80 -6.50
N PRO A 540 -19.94 -8.62 -6.22
CA PRO A 540 -21.26 -8.10 -5.87
C PRO A 540 -21.17 -7.35 -4.53
N LEU A 541 -21.63 -6.11 -4.52
CA LEU A 541 -21.83 -5.36 -3.29
C LEU A 541 -23.25 -5.66 -2.78
N ASP A 542 -23.38 -6.55 -1.79
CA ASP A 542 -24.68 -6.91 -1.18
C ASP A 542 -25.18 -5.80 -0.25
N VAL A 543 -25.10 -4.57 -0.67
CA VAL A 543 -25.53 -3.41 0.09
C VAL A 543 -26.46 -2.58 -0.79
N ALA A 544 -27.71 -2.42 -0.36
CA ALA A 544 -28.58 -1.44 -0.96
C ALA A 544 -27.90 -0.06 -0.88
N ALA A 545 -27.80 0.64 -1.99
CA ALA A 545 -27.24 1.97 -2.02
C ALA A 545 -28.07 2.90 -1.12
N HIS A 546 -27.43 3.60 -0.20
CA HIS A 546 -28.09 4.62 0.59
C HIS A 546 -28.25 5.88 -0.26
N ASP A 547 -29.45 6.45 -0.26
CA ASP A 547 -29.69 7.67 -1.02
C ASP A 547 -28.99 8.86 -0.33
N LEU A 548 -28.00 9.41 -1.01
CA LEU A 548 -27.24 10.59 -0.63
C LEU A 548 -27.37 11.72 -1.66
N SER A 549 -28.39 11.68 -2.52
CA SER A 549 -28.63 12.68 -3.57
C SER A 549 -28.82 14.10 -3.01
N ALA A 550 -29.46 14.20 -1.85
CA ALA A 550 -29.71 15.47 -1.15
C ALA A 550 -28.48 16.00 -0.38
N VAL A 551 -27.40 15.23 -0.24
CA VAL A 551 -26.20 15.68 0.47
C VAL A 551 -25.44 16.66 -0.41
N THR A 552 -25.37 17.91 0.01
CA THR A 552 -24.53 18.93 -0.59
C THR A 552 -23.29 19.09 0.27
N TRP A 553 -22.11 18.89 -0.33
CA TRP A 553 -20.85 19.21 0.33
C TRP A 553 -20.44 20.63 -0.04
N ASP A 554 -19.94 21.41 0.93
CA ASP A 554 -19.54 22.79 0.74
C ASP A 554 -18.64 22.92 -0.51
N ALA A 555 -19.08 23.74 -1.45
CA ALA A 555 -18.39 24.00 -2.68
C ALA A 555 -17.21 24.95 -2.41
N TRP A 556 -16.09 24.43 -1.90
CA TRP A 556 -14.80 25.10 -1.98
C TRP A 556 -14.32 25.18 -3.45
N ASN A 557 -15.05 24.56 -4.35
CA ASN A 557 -14.81 24.46 -5.76
C ASN A 557 -15.94 25.10 -6.57
N THR A 558 -15.97 26.42 -6.64
CA THR A 558 -16.55 27.03 -7.84
C THR A 558 -15.46 26.94 -8.93
N PRO A 559 -15.65 26.19 -10.01
CA PRO A 559 -14.63 26.13 -11.05
C PRO A 559 -14.42 27.54 -11.62
N ALA A 560 -13.22 28.05 -11.52
CA ALA A 560 -12.79 29.10 -12.44
C ALA A 560 -13.00 28.52 -13.85
N ALA A 561 -13.65 29.30 -14.73
CA ALA A 561 -13.95 28.91 -16.09
C ALA A 561 -12.77 28.18 -16.74
N ALA A 562 -13.04 27.03 -17.31
CA ALA A 562 -12.07 26.06 -17.79
C ALA A 562 -11.02 26.71 -18.70
N GLU A 563 -9.83 26.98 -18.17
CA GLU A 563 -8.65 26.98 -19.00
C GLU A 563 -8.49 25.56 -19.55
N LYS A 564 -8.50 25.44 -20.88
CA LYS A 564 -8.32 24.16 -21.56
C LYS A 564 -7.10 23.45 -21.00
N PRO A 565 -7.21 22.21 -20.51
CA PRO A 565 -6.08 21.50 -19.95
C PRO A 565 -5.02 21.34 -21.05
N ALA A 566 -3.79 21.74 -20.75
CA ALA A 566 -2.64 21.23 -21.47
C ALA A 566 -2.79 19.71 -21.51
N LYS A 567 -2.71 19.10 -22.69
CA LYS A 567 -2.97 17.67 -22.93
C LYS A 567 -2.29 16.84 -21.84
N ALA A 568 -3.09 16.33 -20.91
CA ALA A 568 -2.65 15.29 -20.02
C ALA A 568 -2.18 14.14 -20.89
N LEU A 569 -0.96 13.66 -20.63
CA LEU A 569 -0.48 12.44 -21.24
C LEU A 569 -1.56 11.37 -21.02
N PRO A 570 -2.04 10.71 -22.06
CA PRO A 570 -3.06 9.69 -21.91
C PRO A 570 -2.49 8.63 -20.96
N LEU A 571 -3.09 8.48 -19.79
CA LEU A 571 -2.93 7.28 -18.97
C LEU A 571 -3.44 6.13 -19.82
N SER A 572 -2.53 5.47 -20.55
CA SER A 572 -2.81 4.35 -21.42
C SER A 572 -3.59 3.31 -20.63
N ALA A 573 -4.81 3.04 -21.09
CA ALA A 573 -5.70 2.00 -20.58
C ALA A 573 -5.23 0.58 -20.94
N ALA A 574 -3.95 0.38 -21.23
CA ALA A 574 -3.34 -0.91 -21.53
C ALA A 574 -2.42 -1.36 -20.39
N ALA A 575 -2.94 -1.37 -19.16
CA ALA A 575 -2.35 -2.22 -18.12
C ALA A 575 -2.92 -3.63 -18.30
N LEU A 576 -2.03 -4.62 -18.41
CA LEU A 576 -2.36 -6.04 -18.28
C LEU A 576 -3.38 -6.22 -17.14
N PRO A 577 -4.44 -7.05 -17.30
CA PRO A 577 -5.53 -7.14 -16.34
C PRO A 577 -5.13 -7.92 -15.08
N LEU A 578 -4.11 -7.50 -14.36
CA LEU A 578 -3.63 -8.21 -13.19
C LEU A 578 -3.55 -7.39 -11.91
N VAL A 579 -3.54 -6.06 -11.94
CA VAL A 579 -3.33 -5.31 -10.68
C VAL A 579 -4.11 -4.01 -10.57
N ALA A 580 -4.84 -3.52 -11.54
CA ALA A 580 -5.28 -2.15 -11.43
C ALA A 580 -6.64 -1.81 -12.01
N GLU A 581 -7.68 -2.53 -11.73
CA GLU A 581 -9.01 -1.96 -11.92
C GLU A 581 -9.98 -2.43 -10.85
N VAL A 582 -9.76 -1.95 -9.64
CA VAL A 582 -10.80 -1.96 -8.63
C VAL A 582 -10.83 -0.62 -7.93
N GLY A 583 -11.53 0.25 -8.51
CA GLY A 583 -11.90 1.52 -7.96
C GLY A 583 -13.11 2.00 -8.73
N ALA A 584 -14.22 1.38 -8.48
CA ALA A 584 -15.54 1.96 -8.64
C ALA A 584 -16.14 2.12 -7.26
#